data_8f0449f8cc470b6681ec4dec1cb2c8a6
#
_entry.id   8f0449f8cc470b6681ec4dec1cb2c8a6
#
_cell.length_a   1.000
_cell.length_b   1.000
_cell.length_c   1.000
_cell.angle_alpha   90.00
_cell.angle_beta   90.00
_cell.angle_gamma   90.00
#
_symmetry.space_group_name_H-M   'P 1'
#
loop_
_entity.id
_entity.type
_entity.pdbx_description
1 polymer ?
#
loop_
_entity_poly.entity_id
_entity_poly.type
_entity_poly.pdbx_seq_one_letter_code
_entity_poly.pdbx_strand_id
1 'polypeptide(L)'
;MSPALPASERLPLLDTVRGFALLGILIMNMPGFSTSFFIEADGSHFWKGELDRAAEQLRDALFSGKFNSMFSLLFGLGFTLQFQRMQALQPDGATALYLRRLIVLLAFGLLHVMVFWTGDVLHIYAVLGLVLVLVLRHASNRTLWILVVACLCWPALSGLLRLQLMTPEVVAMLTAKAKAWEASNNLAYGQGSFLDALREHAREFIDGYSNLWGLWGTFGFYVQMTTTMLLGVLAGRGRWPQRVAELLPQVRRLQWAALGLGLLCAATFTVIFELNRTPGPSPIKVLGSLAYTTSRVCLMVFYVLTLVRLMQLPAWQQRLAPVALAGRMPLTNYLMQTLICTTLFYGWGFGLWNRVGPAACLLLALVIFFAVQVPWSRWWLSRHAQGPLEALWARLTYGRHGRPAAAVPAAGG
;
A
#
# COMPACT_ATOMS: atom_id res chain seq x y z
N MET A 1 -4.96 -28.45 -11.80
CA MET A 1 -4.01 -27.81 -10.88
C MET A 1 -3.10 -26.93 -11.71
N SER A 2 -3.16 -25.61 -11.56
CA SER A 2 -2.24 -24.70 -12.29
C SER A 2 -0.83 -24.89 -11.74
N PRO A 3 0.20 -25.17 -12.56
CA PRO A 3 1.55 -25.27 -12.07
C PRO A 3 1.99 -23.90 -11.50
N ALA A 4 2.33 -23.89 -10.23
CA ALA A 4 3.05 -22.77 -9.65
C ALA A 4 4.36 -22.58 -10.41
N LEU A 5 4.89 -21.34 -10.47
CA LEU A 5 6.23 -21.11 -11.01
C LEU A 5 7.20 -22.13 -10.41
N PRO A 6 8.07 -22.78 -11.22
CA PRO A 6 9.12 -23.62 -10.68
C PRO A 6 9.94 -22.83 -9.65
N ALA A 7 10.38 -23.47 -8.59
CA ALA A 7 11.11 -22.82 -7.50
C ALA A 7 12.35 -22.04 -7.98
N SER A 8 12.96 -22.48 -9.08
CA SER A 8 14.12 -21.85 -9.74
C SER A 8 13.84 -20.48 -10.38
N GLU A 9 12.58 -20.14 -10.67
CA GLU A 9 12.21 -18.85 -11.29
C GLU A 9 11.68 -17.82 -10.28
N ARG A 10 11.52 -18.20 -9.02
CA ARG A 10 11.05 -17.30 -7.96
C ARG A 10 12.22 -16.48 -7.44
N LEU A 11 11.99 -15.19 -7.26
CA LEU A 11 12.94 -14.32 -6.59
C LEU A 11 12.56 -14.23 -5.10
N PRO A 12 13.22 -14.98 -4.19
CA PRO A 12 12.89 -14.96 -2.75
C PRO A 12 12.91 -13.56 -2.15
N LEU A 13 13.74 -12.68 -2.71
CA LEU A 13 13.81 -11.27 -2.37
C LEU A 13 12.44 -10.57 -2.52
N LEU A 14 11.74 -10.77 -3.63
CA LEU A 14 10.45 -10.10 -3.87
C LEU A 14 9.38 -10.58 -2.90
N ASP A 15 9.38 -11.87 -2.56
CA ASP A 15 8.44 -12.42 -1.58
C ASP A 15 8.76 -11.89 -0.17
N THR A 16 10.04 -11.76 0.19
CA THR A 16 10.46 -11.14 1.46
C THR A 16 10.00 -9.67 1.53
N VAL A 17 10.22 -8.90 0.46
CA VAL A 17 9.80 -7.48 0.41
C VAL A 17 8.28 -7.36 0.52
N ARG A 18 7.50 -8.25 -0.14
CA ARG A 18 6.03 -8.28 -0.01
C ARG A 18 5.58 -8.61 1.40
N GLY A 19 6.20 -9.61 2.04
CA GLY A 19 5.88 -10.00 3.41
C GLY A 19 6.18 -8.89 4.41
N PHE A 20 7.32 -8.23 4.28
CA PHE A 20 7.67 -7.07 5.09
C PHE A 20 6.71 -5.89 4.85
N ALA A 21 6.31 -5.68 3.60
CA ALA A 21 5.35 -4.64 3.26
C ALA A 21 3.95 -4.93 3.84
N LEU A 22 3.50 -6.18 3.91
CA LEU A 22 2.25 -6.57 4.57
C LEU A 22 2.25 -6.22 6.06
N LEU A 23 3.36 -6.48 6.77
CA LEU A 23 3.49 -6.07 8.17
C LEU A 23 3.37 -4.55 8.32
N GLY A 24 4.12 -3.80 7.51
CA GLY A 24 4.09 -2.35 7.58
C GLY A 24 2.73 -1.75 7.20
N ILE A 25 2.01 -2.35 6.24
CA ILE A 25 0.63 -1.98 5.90
C ILE A 25 -0.31 -2.24 7.07
N LEU A 26 -0.20 -3.37 7.74
CA LEU A 26 -1.02 -3.64 8.91
C LEU A 26 -0.80 -2.58 10.00
N ILE A 27 0.46 -2.27 10.32
CA ILE A 27 0.80 -1.25 11.32
C ILE A 27 0.21 0.12 10.95
N MET A 28 0.35 0.55 9.70
CA MET A 28 -0.13 1.87 9.30
C MET A 28 -1.67 1.94 9.18
N ASN A 29 -2.34 0.81 8.95
CA ASN A 29 -3.79 0.75 8.82
C ASN A 29 -4.53 0.57 10.15
N MET A 30 -3.83 0.20 11.24
CA MET A 30 -4.46 -0.02 12.54
C MET A 30 -5.35 1.13 13.02
N PRO A 31 -4.98 2.43 12.87
CA PRO A 31 -5.89 3.51 13.24
C PRO A 31 -7.20 3.49 12.47
N GLY A 32 -7.15 3.29 11.15
CA GLY A 32 -8.37 3.21 10.33
C GLY A 32 -9.24 1.98 10.61
N PHE A 33 -8.73 0.97 11.31
CA PHE A 33 -9.54 -0.14 11.82
C PHE A 33 -10.11 0.15 13.21
N SER A 34 -9.39 0.89 14.04
CA SER A 34 -9.71 1.06 15.46
C SER A 34 -10.46 2.36 15.77
N THR A 35 -10.39 3.35 14.88
CA THR A 35 -10.98 4.68 15.03
C THR A 35 -11.42 5.24 13.68
N SER A 36 -12.21 6.33 13.69
CA SER A 36 -12.55 7.06 12.46
C SER A 36 -11.31 7.72 11.84
N PHE A 37 -11.22 7.73 10.51
CA PHE A 37 -10.21 8.52 9.77
C PHE A 37 -10.33 10.03 10.01
N PHE A 38 -11.46 10.48 10.56
CA PHE A 38 -11.77 11.89 10.80
C PHE A 38 -11.60 12.32 12.27
N ILE A 39 -11.07 11.41 13.13
CA ILE A 39 -11.09 11.55 14.60
C ILE A 39 -10.40 12.82 15.12
N GLU A 40 -9.41 13.34 14.42
CA GLU A 40 -8.65 14.54 14.82
C GLU A 40 -8.77 15.67 13.79
N ALA A 41 -9.85 15.70 13.03
CA ALA A 41 -10.04 16.67 11.96
C ALA A 41 -10.13 18.13 12.43
N ASP A 42 -10.44 18.35 13.70
CA ASP A 42 -10.45 19.69 14.35
C ASP A 42 -9.08 20.12 14.89
N GLY A 43 -8.06 19.27 14.77
CA GLY A 43 -6.73 19.52 15.29
C GLY A 43 -6.52 19.13 16.75
N SER A 44 -7.54 18.60 17.43
CA SER A 44 -7.40 18.04 18.78
C SER A 44 -6.62 16.72 18.77
N HIS A 45 -6.15 16.30 19.96
CA HIS A 45 -5.64 14.94 20.17
C HIS A 45 -6.74 14.09 20.80
N PHE A 46 -7.08 12.98 20.17
CA PHE A 46 -7.99 11.99 20.73
C PHE A 46 -7.30 11.19 21.84
N TRP A 47 -6.13 10.65 21.56
CA TRP A 47 -5.32 9.94 22.54
C TRP A 47 -4.41 10.90 23.29
N LYS A 48 -4.66 11.05 24.60
CA LYS A 48 -3.96 12.04 25.46
C LYS A 48 -2.74 11.46 26.17
N GLY A 49 -2.61 10.13 26.24
CA GLY A 49 -1.49 9.45 26.90
C GLY A 49 -0.18 9.68 26.14
N GLU A 50 0.91 9.97 26.85
CA GLU A 50 2.23 10.23 26.26
C GLU A 50 2.72 9.03 25.43
N LEU A 51 2.53 7.80 25.91
CA LEU A 51 2.92 6.59 25.20
C LEU A 51 2.16 6.42 23.87
N ASP A 52 0.85 6.70 23.87
CA ASP A 52 0.02 6.60 22.68
C ASP A 52 0.41 7.68 21.65
N ARG A 53 0.64 8.91 22.11
CA ARG A 53 1.12 10.00 21.22
C ARG A 53 2.49 9.69 20.63
N ALA A 54 3.42 9.16 21.42
CA ALA A 54 4.72 8.74 20.93
C ALA A 54 4.62 7.60 19.91
N ALA A 55 3.75 6.63 20.17
CA ALA A 55 3.47 5.53 19.25
C ALA A 55 2.86 6.00 17.93
N GLU A 56 1.96 6.98 17.98
CA GLU A 56 1.34 7.61 16.82
C GLU A 56 2.37 8.36 15.98
N GLN A 57 3.19 9.22 16.60
CA GLN A 57 4.26 9.95 15.93
C GLN A 57 5.29 8.99 15.30
N LEU A 58 5.68 7.93 16.02
CA LEU A 58 6.59 6.90 15.50
C LEU A 58 6.00 6.18 14.27
N ARG A 59 4.71 5.79 14.36
CA ARG A 59 3.98 5.19 13.24
C ARG A 59 3.98 6.11 12.03
N ASP A 60 3.65 7.38 12.21
CA ASP A 60 3.53 8.33 11.11
C ASP A 60 4.89 8.66 10.49
N ALA A 61 5.90 8.83 11.33
CA ALA A 61 7.27 9.07 10.86
C ALA A 61 7.86 7.89 10.08
N LEU A 62 7.65 6.64 10.54
CA LEU A 62 8.35 5.47 9.99
C LEU A 62 7.47 4.57 9.11
N PHE A 63 6.14 4.53 9.29
CA PHE A 63 5.28 3.58 8.59
C PHE A 63 4.31 4.25 7.61
N SER A 64 3.69 5.36 7.98
CA SER A 64 2.63 5.98 7.17
C SER A 64 3.08 6.30 5.75
N GLY A 65 2.38 5.75 4.76
CA GLY A 65 2.63 5.92 3.33
C GLY A 65 3.84 5.15 2.76
N LYS A 66 4.82 4.72 3.58
CA LYS A 66 6.05 4.05 3.10
C LYS A 66 5.75 2.66 2.55
N PHE A 67 4.88 1.93 3.19
CA PHE A 67 4.55 0.53 2.84
C PHE A 67 3.54 0.41 1.71
N ASN A 68 2.57 1.31 1.60
CA ASN A 68 1.75 1.44 0.39
C ASN A 68 2.63 1.76 -0.83
N SER A 69 3.61 2.65 -0.65
CA SER A 69 4.60 2.98 -1.69
C SER A 69 5.45 1.77 -2.08
N MET A 70 5.83 0.93 -1.11
CA MET A 70 6.56 -0.31 -1.36
C MET A 70 5.74 -1.32 -2.17
N PHE A 71 4.45 -1.49 -1.83
CA PHE A 71 3.55 -2.32 -2.64
C PHE A 71 3.33 -1.77 -4.04
N SER A 72 3.18 -0.46 -4.17
CA SER A 72 3.07 0.23 -5.45
C SER A 72 4.30 -0.01 -6.34
N LEU A 73 5.50 0.12 -5.77
CA LEU A 73 6.77 -0.19 -6.43
C LEU A 73 6.81 -1.66 -6.88
N LEU A 74 6.45 -2.59 -6.00
CA LEU A 74 6.39 -4.02 -6.32
C LEU A 74 5.34 -4.35 -7.38
N PHE A 75 4.22 -3.61 -7.40
CA PHE A 75 3.20 -3.76 -8.42
C PHE A 75 3.72 -3.32 -9.80
N GLY A 76 4.37 -2.15 -9.90
CA GLY A 76 4.99 -1.68 -11.14
C GLY A 76 6.11 -2.58 -11.64
N LEU A 77 6.96 -3.07 -10.74
CA LEU A 77 8.00 -4.07 -11.05
C LEU A 77 7.37 -5.38 -11.53
N GLY A 78 6.38 -5.88 -10.80
CA GLY A 78 5.66 -7.11 -11.14
C GLY A 78 4.89 -7.00 -12.47
N PHE A 79 4.30 -5.82 -12.75
CA PHE A 79 3.72 -5.51 -14.05
C PHE A 79 4.73 -5.73 -15.17
N THR A 80 5.89 -5.08 -15.09
CA THR A 80 6.91 -5.16 -16.14
C THR A 80 7.36 -6.60 -16.37
N LEU A 81 7.72 -7.33 -15.31
CA LEU A 81 8.22 -8.70 -15.42
C LEU A 81 7.15 -9.68 -15.94
N GLN A 82 5.90 -9.55 -15.45
CA GLN A 82 4.82 -10.44 -15.90
C GLN A 82 4.36 -10.12 -17.31
N PHE A 83 4.24 -8.85 -17.67
CA PHE A 83 3.81 -8.43 -18.99
C PHE A 83 4.81 -8.84 -20.06
N GLN A 84 6.11 -8.64 -19.81
CA GLN A 84 7.18 -9.13 -20.73
C GLN A 84 7.11 -10.65 -20.92
N ARG A 85 6.90 -11.40 -19.84
CA ARG A 85 6.74 -12.85 -19.93
C ARG A 85 5.50 -13.27 -20.72
N MET A 86 4.37 -12.59 -20.49
CA MET A 86 3.13 -12.86 -21.23
C MET A 86 3.28 -12.55 -22.71
N GLN A 87 3.97 -11.45 -23.06
CA GLN A 87 4.29 -11.11 -24.44
C GLN A 87 5.18 -12.15 -25.13
N ALA A 88 6.16 -12.70 -24.41
CA ALA A 88 7.03 -13.75 -24.94
C ALA A 88 6.28 -15.08 -25.20
N LEU A 89 5.27 -15.40 -24.39
CA LEU A 89 4.49 -16.65 -24.50
C LEU A 89 3.30 -16.55 -25.44
N GLN A 90 2.62 -15.40 -25.49
CA GLN A 90 1.42 -15.13 -26.28
C GLN A 90 1.39 -13.67 -26.74
N PRO A 91 2.13 -13.30 -27.80
CA PRO A 91 2.25 -11.90 -28.23
C PRO A 91 0.89 -11.23 -28.47
N ASP A 92 -0.02 -11.90 -29.17
CA ASP A 92 -1.32 -11.34 -29.57
C ASP A 92 -2.36 -11.32 -28.42
N GLY A 93 -2.18 -12.15 -27.39
CA GLY A 93 -3.12 -12.29 -26.27
C GLY A 93 -2.69 -11.60 -24.97
N ALA A 94 -1.42 -11.20 -24.84
CA ALA A 94 -0.83 -10.72 -23.60
C ALA A 94 -1.59 -9.53 -22.98
N THR A 95 -1.96 -8.55 -23.81
CA THR A 95 -2.68 -7.35 -23.35
C THR A 95 -4.08 -7.71 -22.81
N ALA A 96 -4.87 -8.48 -23.54
CA ALA A 96 -6.20 -8.89 -23.14
C ALA A 96 -6.17 -9.70 -21.84
N LEU A 97 -5.23 -10.60 -21.71
CA LEU A 97 -5.06 -11.43 -20.52
C LEU A 97 -4.65 -10.59 -19.32
N TYR A 98 -3.77 -9.60 -19.49
CA TYR A 98 -3.37 -8.70 -18.41
C TYR A 98 -4.51 -7.77 -17.99
N LEU A 99 -5.27 -7.23 -18.95
CA LEU A 99 -6.48 -6.45 -18.67
C LEU A 99 -7.50 -7.26 -17.86
N ARG A 100 -7.77 -8.52 -18.26
CA ARG A 100 -8.65 -9.42 -17.50
C ARG A 100 -8.15 -9.61 -16.07
N ARG A 101 -6.84 -9.76 -15.87
CA ARG A 101 -6.22 -9.85 -14.55
C ARG A 101 -6.50 -8.61 -13.69
N LEU A 102 -6.40 -7.41 -14.29
CA LEU A 102 -6.65 -6.14 -13.60
C LEU A 102 -8.14 -5.91 -13.32
N ILE A 103 -9.02 -6.32 -14.22
CA ILE A 103 -10.48 -6.24 -14.01
C ILE A 103 -10.89 -7.13 -12.83
N VAL A 104 -10.36 -8.36 -12.75
CA VAL A 104 -10.62 -9.23 -11.60
C VAL A 104 -10.07 -8.62 -10.31
N LEU A 105 -8.87 -8.00 -10.34
CA LEU A 105 -8.32 -7.30 -9.17
C LEU A 105 -9.20 -6.10 -8.77
N LEU A 106 -9.71 -5.36 -9.75
CA LEU A 106 -10.65 -4.26 -9.52
C LEU A 106 -11.93 -4.74 -8.83
N ALA A 107 -12.48 -5.87 -9.29
CA ALA A 107 -13.65 -6.47 -8.66
C ALA A 107 -13.37 -6.88 -7.19
N PHE A 108 -12.20 -7.47 -6.89
CA PHE A 108 -11.79 -7.73 -5.51
C PHE A 108 -11.67 -6.45 -4.69
N GLY A 109 -11.05 -5.39 -5.24
CA GLY A 109 -10.90 -4.11 -4.55
C GLY A 109 -12.23 -3.42 -4.30
N LEU A 110 -13.13 -3.40 -5.28
CA LEU A 110 -14.48 -2.82 -5.11
C LEU A 110 -15.31 -3.62 -4.08
N LEU A 111 -15.26 -4.94 -4.13
CA LEU A 111 -15.90 -5.77 -3.12
C LEU A 111 -15.32 -5.49 -1.73
N HIS A 112 -14.01 -5.37 -1.62
CA HIS A 112 -13.33 -5.11 -0.35
C HIS A 112 -13.68 -3.74 0.23
N VAL A 113 -13.62 -2.67 -0.57
CA VAL A 113 -13.91 -1.30 -0.10
C VAL A 113 -15.38 -1.13 0.31
N MET A 114 -16.29 -1.79 -0.38
CA MET A 114 -17.73 -1.65 -0.13
C MET A 114 -18.21 -2.52 1.03
N VAL A 115 -17.62 -3.73 1.22
CA VAL A 115 -18.15 -4.72 2.17
C VAL A 115 -17.35 -4.73 3.47
N PHE A 116 -16.03 -4.58 3.40
CA PHE A 116 -15.18 -4.87 4.54
C PHE A 116 -14.50 -3.63 5.14
N TRP A 117 -13.96 -2.72 4.31
CA TRP A 117 -13.21 -1.58 4.83
C TRP A 117 -12.88 -0.52 3.77
N THR A 118 -13.16 0.75 4.08
CA THR A 118 -12.96 1.89 3.16
C THR A 118 -11.50 2.20 2.83
N GLY A 119 -10.54 1.77 3.65
CA GLY A 119 -9.10 1.96 3.43
C GLY A 119 -8.49 1.04 2.37
N ASP A 120 -9.28 0.51 1.42
CA ASP A 120 -8.78 -0.37 0.35
C ASP A 120 -7.81 0.33 -0.60
N VAL A 121 -6.78 -0.41 -1.01
CA VAL A 121 -5.80 0.02 -2.02
C VAL A 121 -5.83 -0.85 -3.29
N LEU A 122 -6.54 -1.99 -3.28
CA LEU A 122 -6.55 -2.94 -4.41
C LEU A 122 -7.21 -2.33 -5.64
N HIS A 123 -8.36 -1.62 -5.47
CA HIS A 123 -9.02 -0.95 -6.57
C HIS A 123 -8.14 0.15 -7.17
N ILE A 124 -7.36 0.86 -6.36
CA ILE A 124 -6.40 1.88 -6.81
C ILE A 124 -5.28 1.24 -7.64
N TYR A 125 -4.69 0.14 -7.18
CA TYR A 125 -3.67 -0.59 -7.95
C TYR A 125 -4.24 -1.15 -9.26
N ALA A 126 -5.49 -1.59 -9.26
CA ALA A 126 -6.14 -2.07 -10.47
C ALA A 126 -6.33 -0.93 -11.49
N VAL A 127 -6.85 0.22 -11.07
CA VAL A 127 -7.04 1.40 -11.93
C VAL A 127 -5.69 1.91 -12.47
N LEU A 128 -4.68 2.07 -11.61
CA LEU A 128 -3.34 2.47 -12.04
C LEU A 128 -2.69 1.45 -12.97
N GLY A 129 -2.92 0.16 -12.73
CA GLY A 129 -2.51 -0.92 -13.62
C GLY A 129 -3.17 -0.82 -15.00
N LEU A 130 -4.46 -0.48 -15.08
CA LEU A 130 -5.15 -0.23 -16.34
C LEU A 130 -4.52 0.95 -17.09
N VAL A 131 -4.21 2.06 -16.40
CA VAL A 131 -3.50 3.19 -16.99
C VAL A 131 -2.12 2.77 -17.52
N LEU A 132 -1.35 1.97 -16.76
CA LEU A 132 -0.05 1.44 -17.22
C LEU A 132 -0.18 0.63 -18.50
N VAL A 133 -1.16 -0.27 -18.58
CA VAL A 133 -1.33 -1.15 -19.75
C VAL A 133 -1.85 -0.39 -20.96
N LEU A 134 -2.85 0.46 -20.78
CA LEU A 134 -3.56 1.11 -21.88
C LEU A 134 -2.82 2.34 -22.41
N VAL A 135 -2.16 3.10 -21.53
CA VAL A 135 -1.59 4.40 -21.86
C VAL A 135 -0.05 4.39 -21.83
N LEU A 136 0.54 3.82 -20.77
CA LEU A 136 1.96 4.00 -20.48
C LEU A 136 2.86 2.82 -20.91
N ARG A 137 2.30 1.71 -21.39
CA ARG A 137 3.10 0.52 -21.75
C ARG A 137 4.20 0.79 -22.78
N HIS A 138 3.97 1.72 -23.72
CA HIS A 138 4.91 2.11 -24.77
C HIS A 138 5.65 3.42 -24.45
N ALA A 139 5.36 4.07 -23.30
CA ALA A 139 6.02 5.30 -22.91
C ALA A 139 7.53 5.10 -22.77
N SER A 140 8.31 6.08 -23.20
CA SER A 140 9.77 6.05 -23.05
C SER A 140 10.18 6.16 -21.57
N ASN A 141 11.38 5.70 -21.22
CA ASN A 141 11.89 5.87 -19.86
C ASN A 141 11.98 7.36 -19.49
N ARG A 142 12.28 8.24 -20.46
CA ARG A 142 12.28 9.70 -20.25
C ARG A 142 10.89 10.20 -19.85
N THR A 143 9.85 9.77 -20.55
CA THR A 143 8.46 10.11 -20.21
C THR A 143 8.09 9.63 -18.80
N LEU A 144 8.45 8.40 -18.43
CA LEU A 144 8.19 7.87 -17.10
C LEU A 144 8.90 8.68 -16.00
N TRP A 145 10.16 9.10 -16.24
CA TRP A 145 10.88 9.97 -15.30
C TRP A 145 10.25 11.35 -15.17
N ILE A 146 9.79 11.94 -16.27
CA ILE A 146 9.05 13.24 -16.24
C ILE A 146 7.78 13.08 -15.39
N LEU A 147 7.02 12.00 -15.58
CA LEU A 147 5.83 11.73 -14.78
C LEU A 147 6.16 11.51 -13.29
N VAL A 148 7.25 10.80 -12.97
CA VAL A 148 7.70 10.64 -11.57
C VAL A 148 7.98 12.00 -10.94
N VAL A 149 8.72 12.89 -11.62
CA VAL A 149 9.02 14.23 -11.12
C VAL A 149 7.75 15.06 -10.97
N ALA A 150 6.86 15.05 -11.96
CA ALA A 150 5.58 15.76 -11.89
C ALA A 150 4.73 15.28 -10.70
N CYS A 151 4.66 13.96 -10.47
CA CYS A 151 3.96 13.39 -9.32
C CYS A 151 4.61 13.77 -7.98
N LEU A 152 5.95 13.88 -7.91
CA LEU A 152 6.66 14.36 -6.72
C LEU A 152 6.41 15.85 -6.43
N CYS A 153 6.19 16.65 -7.47
CA CYS A 153 5.86 18.07 -7.32
C CYS A 153 4.38 18.31 -6.95
N TRP A 154 3.50 17.31 -7.10
CA TRP A 154 2.07 17.46 -6.84
C TRP A 154 1.73 17.98 -5.44
N PRO A 155 2.35 17.51 -4.33
CA PRO A 155 2.03 18.00 -3.00
C PRO A 155 2.29 19.51 -2.83
N ALA A 156 3.36 20.02 -3.45
CA ALA A 156 3.63 21.47 -3.47
C ALA A 156 2.56 22.21 -4.25
N LEU A 157 2.29 21.80 -5.49
CA LEU A 157 1.25 22.38 -6.33
C LEU A 157 -0.12 22.34 -5.66
N SER A 158 -0.49 21.16 -5.16
CA SER A 158 -1.75 20.96 -4.42
C SER A 158 -1.85 21.86 -3.18
N GLY A 159 -0.76 21.96 -2.42
CA GLY A 159 -0.69 22.82 -1.24
C GLY A 159 -0.85 24.30 -1.58
N LEU A 160 -0.15 24.77 -2.62
CA LEU A 160 -0.26 26.15 -3.10
C LEU A 160 -1.67 26.48 -3.63
N LEU A 161 -2.29 25.55 -4.38
CA LEU A 161 -3.68 25.72 -4.84
C LEU A 161 -4.65 25.76 -3.64
N ARG A 162 -4.44 24.94 -2.62
CA ARG A 162 -5.28 24.98 -1.40
C ARG A 162 -5.17 26.31 -0.67
N LEU A 163 -3.99 26.94 -0.61
CA LEU A 163 -3.82 28.27 -0.02
C LEU A 163 -4.68 29.34 -0.70
N GLN A 164 -4.97 29.18 -1.99
CA GLN A 164 -5.80 30.12 -2.76
C GLN A 164 -7.28 29.77 -2.71
N LEU A 165 -7.62 28.46 -2.68
CA LEU A 165 -9.01 27.99 -2.85
C LEU A 165 -9.74 27.74 -1.53
N MET A 166 -9.02 27.48 -0.43
CA MET A 166 -9.63 27.15 0.86
C MET A 166 -9.77 28.40 1.72
N THR A 167 -10.90 29.11 1.58
CA THR A 167 -11.27 30.20 2.47
C THR A 167 -11.57 29.69 3.89
N PRO A 168 -11.61 30.56 4.93
CA PRO A 168 -11.98 30.16 6.28
C PRO A 168 -13.36 29.45 6.34
N GLU A 169 -14.31 29.88 5.51
CA GLU A 169 -15.65 29.28 5.43
C GLU A 169 -15.57 27.85 4.87
N VAL A 170 -14.74 27.62 3.81
CA VAL A 170 -14.51 26.27 3.28
C VAL A 170 -13.84 25.37 4.30
N VAL A 171 -12.85 25.89 5.03
CA VAL A 171 -12.18 25.14 6.12
C VAL A 171 -13.18 24.77 7.21
N ALA A 172 -14.01 25.72 7.66
CA ALA A 172 -15.05 25.46 8.67
C ALA A 172 -16.07 24.41 8.18
N MET A 173 -16.53 24.53 6.94
CA MET A 173 -17.44 23.55 6.30
C MET A 173 -16.83 22.14 6.27
N LEU A 174 -15.56 22.00 5.83
CA LEU A 174 -14.90 20.70 5.74
C LEU A 174 -14.64 20.11 7.13
N THR A 175 -14.30 20.93 8.12
CA THR A 175 -14.13 20.49 9.51
C THR A 175 -15.46 20.02 10.12
N ALA A 176 -16.55 20.74 9.87
CA ALA A 176 -17.88 20.32 10.30
C ALA A 176 -18.32 19.03 9.63
N LYS A 177 -18.07 18.87 8.32
CA LYS A 177 -18.31 17.64 7.57
C LYS A 177 -17.50 16.47 8.14
N ALA A 178 -16.23 16.66 8.45
CA ALA A 178 -15.38 15.62 9.03
C ALA A 178 -15.88 15.17 10.42
N LYS A 179 -16.33 16.12 11.26
CA LYS A 179 -16.98 15.79 12.55
C LYS A 179 -18.30 15.01 12.38
N ALA A 180 -19.09 15.35 11.36
CA ALA A 180 -20.29 14.59 11.05
C ALA A 180 -19.98 13.16 10.60
N TRP A 181 -18.91 12.96 9.81
CA TRP A 181 -18.40 11.64 9.46
C TRP A 181 -17.87 10.88 10.68
N GLU A 182 -17.12 11.52 11.57
CA GLU A 182 -16.65 10.92 12.83
C GLU A 182 -17.83 10.40 13.67
N ALA A 183 -18.86 11.22 13.85
CA ALA A 183 -20.06 10.82 14.58
C ALA A 183 -20.79 9.64 13.91
N SER A 184 -20.96 9.67 12.57
CA SER A 184 -21.57 8.58 11.80
C SER A 184 -20.77 7.29 11.93
N ASN A 185 -19.44 7.37 11.81
CA ASN A 185 -18.54 6.22 11.94
C ASN A 185 -18.59 5.61 13.34
N ASN A 186 -18.64 6.45 14.38
CA ASN A 186 -18.77 5.98 15.76
C ASN A 186 -20.07 5.20 16.00
N LEU A 187 -21.16 5.59 15.35
CA LEU A 187 -22.41 4.85 15.39
C LEU A 187 -22.34 3.57 14.55
N ALA A 188 -21.94 3.68 13.28
CA ALA A 188 -21.99 2.55 12.35
C ALA A 188 -20.92 1.48 12.65
N TYR A 189 -19.67 1.89 12.89
CA TYR A 189 -18.58 0.97 13.14
C TYR A 189 -18.46 0.59 14.63
N GLY A 190 -18.70 1.53 15.54
CA GLY A 190 -18.53 1.30 16.97
C GLY A 190 -19.70 0.57 17.63
N GLN A 191 -20.94 0.76 17.17
CA GLN A 191 -22.15 0.26 17.81
C GLN A 191 -23.10 -0.46 16.85
N GLY A 192 -22.94 -0.25 15.53
CA GLY A 192 -23.84 -0.75 14.50
C GLY A 192 -23.66 -2.23 14.18
N SER A 193 -24.60 -2.75 13.42
CA SER A 193 -24.55 -4.08 12.81
C SER A 193 -23.56 -4.12 11.64
N PHE A 194 -23.29 -5.33 11.13
CA PHE A 194 -22.52 -5.51 9.89
C PHE A 194 -23.15 -4.76 8.69
N LEU A 195 -24.48 -4.70 8.63
CA LEU A 195 -25.18 -3.98 7.55
C LEU A 195 -25.03 -2.46 7.69
N ASP A 196 -24.97 -1.93 8.89
CA ASP A 196 -24.72 -0.50 9.14
C ASP A 196 -23.30 -0.13 8.74
N ALA A 197 -22.31 -0.95 9.07
CA ALA A 197 -20.94 -0.78 8.63
C ALA A 197 -20.82 -0.82 7.09
N LEU A 198 -21.50 -1.77 6.43
CA LEU A 198 -21.51 -1.87 4.97
C LEU A 198 -22.11 -0.63 4.30
N ARG A 199 -23.21 -0.10 4.84
CA ARG A 199 -23.83 1.14 4.32
C ARG A 199 -22.89 2.33 4.48
N GLU A 200 -22.20 2.41 5.61
CA GLU A 200 -21.26 3.49 5.88
C GLU A 200 -20.03 3.42 4.97
N HIS A 201 -19.47 2.22 4.73
CA HIS A 201 -18.39 2.04 3.74
C HIS A 201 -18.82 2.53 2.35
N ALA A 202 -20.03 2.18 1.91
CA ALA A 202 -20.55 2.62 0.62
C ALA A 202 -20.71 4.15 0.55
N ARG A 203 -21.20 4.79 1.62
CA ARG A 203 -21.36 6.25 1.70
C ARG A 203 -20.00 6.96 1.66
N GLU A 204 -19.02 6.52 2.45
CA GLU A 204 -17.66 7.08 2.45
C GLU A 204 -16.99 6.93 1.07
N PHE A 205 -17.11 5.76 0.45
CA PHE A 205 -16.57 5.53 -0.89
C PHE A 205 -17.19 6.48 -1.92
N ILE A 206 -18.51 6.58 -1.95
CA ILE A 206 -19.23 7.49 -2.88
C ILE A 206 -18.84 8.94 -2.60
N ASP A 207 -18.77 9.37 -1.34
CA ASP A 207 -18.37 10.73 -0.99
C ASP A 207 -16.95 11.07 -1.47
N GLY A 208 -16.00 10.13 -1.35
CA GLY A 208 -14.63 10.30 -1.84
C GLY A 208 -14.52 10.52 -3.35
N TYR A 209 -15.52 10.10 -4.12
CA TYR A 209 -15.53 10.21 -5.59
C TYR A 209 -16.60 11.14 -6.16
N SER A 210 -17.49 11.71 -5.33
CA SER A 210 -18.67 12.48 -5.81
C SER A 210 -18.57 14.00 -5.61
N ASN A 211 -17.59 14.47 -4.84
CA ASN A 211 -17.44 15.90 -4.60
C ASN A 211 -15.99 16.37 -4.78
N LEU A 212 -15.83 17.68 -5.05
CA LEU A 212 -14.52 18.26 -5.39
C LEU A 212 -13.42 17.96 -4.35
N TRP A 213 -13.72 18.08 -3.06
CA TRP A 213 -12.73 17.92 -2.00
C TRP A 213 -12.38 16.45 -1.74
N GLY A 214 -13.36 15.55 -1.86
CA GLY A 214 -13.14 14.10 -1.85
C GLY A 214 -12.28 13.67 -3.03
N LEU A 215 -12.63 14.12 -4.24
CA LEU A 215 -11.84 13.86 -5.45
C LEU A 215 -10.42 14.41 -5.34
N TRP A 216 -10.24 15.58 -4.74
CA TRP A 216 -8.91 16.16 -4.52
C TRP A 216 -8.01 15.26 -3.65
N GLY A 217 -8.56 14.79 -2.53
CA GLY A 217 -7.85 13.85 -1.64
C GLY A 217 -7.55 12.52 -2.33
N THR A 218 -8.57 11.93 -2.95
CA THR A 218 -8.46 10.68 -3.70
C THR A 218 -7.44 10.79 -4.83
N PHE A 219 -7.50 11.84 -5.65
CA PHE A 219 -6.51 12.08 -6.71
C PHE A 219 -5.09 12.23 -6.17
N GLY A 220 -4.92 12.96 -5.05
CA GLY A 220 -3.62 13.07 -4.37
C GLY A 220 -3.05 11.70 -3.98
N PHE A 221 -3.90 10.79 -3.51
CA PHE A 221 -3.47 9.43 -3.19
C PHE A 221 -3.11 8.61 -4.44
N TYR A 222 -3.87 8.73 -5.54
CA TYR A 222 -3.50 8.12 -6.83
C TYR A 222 -2.15 8.61 -7.32
N VAL A 223 -1.88 9.91 -7.26
CA VAL A 223 -0.59 10.51 -7.65
C VAL A 223 0.55 9.95 -6.80
N GLN A 224 0.34 9.83 -5.48
CA GLN A 224 1.34 9.24 -4.58
C GLN A 224 1.68 7.80 -4.95
N MET A 225 0.68 6.97 -5.26
CA MET A 225 0.87 5.57 -5.66
C MET A 225 1.53 5.48 -7.04
N THR A 226 1.14 6.35 -7.98
CA THR A 226 1.73 6.42 -9.32
C THR A 226 3.22 6.66 -9.27
N THR A 227 3.70 7.58 -8.44
CA THR A 227 5.13 7.86 -8.27
C THR A 227 5.97 6.60 -8.09
N THR A 228 5.61 5.80 -7.10
CA THR A 228 6.39 4.60 -6.75
C THR A 228 6.11 3.41 -7.67
N MET A 229 4.91 3.34 -8.25
CA MET A 229 4.59 2.37 -9.29
C MET A 229 5.44 2.57 -10.55
N LEU A 230 5.62 3.82 -11.01
CA LEU A 230 6.49 4.13 -12.14
C LEU A 230 7.96 3.85 -11.83
N LEU A 231 8.43 4.11 -10.60
CA LEU A 231 9.78 3.68 -10.18
C LEU A 231 9.93 2.15 -10.25
N GLY A 232 8.89 1.40 -9.90
CA GLY A 232 8.86 -0.06 -10.07
C GLY A 232 8.94 -0.50 -11.52
N VAL A 233 8.22 0.17 -12.43
CA VAL A 233 8.29 -0.08 -13.88
C VAL A 233 9.70 0.17 -14.41
N LEU A 234 10.31 1.31 -14.03
CA LEU A 234 11.68 1.65 -14.43
C LEU A 234 12.69 0.63 -13.90
N ALA A 235 12.55 0.18 -12.65
CA ALA A 235 13.39 -0.88 -12.08
C ALA A 235 13.25 -2.20 -12.83
N GLY A 236 12.04 -2.56 -13.25
CA GLY A 236 11.77 -3.75 -14.05
C GLY A 236 12.37 -3.67 -15.45
N ARG A 237 12.22 -2.54 -16.13
CA ARG A 237 12.83 -2.30 -17.45
C ARG A 237 14.36 -2.33 -17.39
N GLY A 238 14.94 -1.81 -16.31
CA GLY A 238 16.39 -1.83 -16.06
C GLY A 238 16.92 -3.17 -15.57
N ARG A 239 16.07 -4.18 -15.38
CA ARG A 239 16.42 -5.51 -14.83
C ARG A 239 17.18 -5.42 -13.50
N TRP A 240 16.86 -4.43 -12.66
CA TRP A 240 17.60 -4.20 -11.41
C TRP A 240 17.60 -5.39 -10.45
N PRO A 241 16.49 -6.15 -10.28
CA PRO A 241 16.51 -7.33 -9.39
C PRO A 241 17.51 -8.40 -9.81
N GLN A 242 17.80 -8.52 -11.10
CA GLN A 242 18.75 -9.50 -11.66
C GLN A 242 20.21 -9.01 -11.58
N ARG A 243 20.39 -7.70 -11.44
CA ARG A 243 21.71 -7.04 -11.42
C ARG A 243 22.15 -6.56 -10.04
N VAL A 244 21.50 -7.07 -8.98
CA VAL A 244 21.77 -6.63 -7.59
C VAL A 244 23.25 -6.76 -7.23
N ALA A 245 23.90 -7.86 -7.59
CA ALA A 245 25.30 -8.09 -7.28
C ALA A 245 26.23 -7.01 -7.86
N GLU A 246 25.99 -6.58 -9.09
CA GLU A 246 26.76 -5.51 -9.76
C GLU A 246 26.53 -4.15 -9.12
N LEU A 247 25.33 -3.92 -8.61
CA LEU A 247 24.87 -2.62 -8.09
C LEU A 247 25.12 -2.44 -6.58
N LEU A 248 25.62 -3.45 -5.87
CA LEU A 248 25.79 -3.42 -4.41
C LEU A 248 26.50 -2.17 -3.84
N PRO A 249 27.60 -1.66 -4.44
CA PRO A 249 28.25 -0.44 -3.93
C PRO A 249 27.33 0.81 -4.03
N GLN A 250 26.59 0.91 -5.14
CA GLN A 250 25.64 2.00 -5.37
C GLN A 250 24.42 1.87 -4.46
N VAL A 251 23.91 0.65 -4.29
CA VAL A 251 22.83 0.29 -3.35
C VAL A 251 23.19 0.75 -1.93
N ARG A 252 24.44 0.50 -1.46
CA ARG A 252 24.87 0.93 -0.12
C ARG A 252 24.89 2.44 0.03
N ARG A 253 25.41 3.18 -0.96
CA ARG A 253 25.44 4.65 -0.93
C ARG A 253 24.03 5.22 -0.92
N LEU A 254 23.17 4.76 -1.83
CA LEU A 254 21.78 5.20 -1.92
C LEU A 254 20.98 4.87 -0.67
N GLN A 255 21.20 3.70 -0.07
CA GLN A 255 20.53 3.29 1.18
C GLN A 255 20.76 4.30 2.31
N TRP A 256 22.02 4.67 2.56
CA TRP A 256 22.36 5.59 3.65
C TRP A 256 21.93 7.03 3.35
N ALA A 257 22.04 7.48 2.11
CA ALA A 257 21.53 8.78 1.69
C ALA A 257 19.99 8.85 1.84
N ALA A 258 19.31 7.78 1.45
CA ALA A 258 17.85 7.66 1.61
C ALA A 258 17.43 7.63 3.09
N LEU A 259 18.19 6.95 3.96
CA LEU A 259 17.94 6.98 5.40
C LEU A 259 18.10 8.41 5.96
N GLY A 260 19.23 9.05 5.72
CA GLY A 260 19.51 10.38 6.27
C GLY A 260 18.47 11.42 5.83
N LEU A 261 18.23 11.52 4.50
CA LEU A 261 17.23 12.44 3.97
C LEU A 261 15.82 12.05 4.41
N GLY A 262 15.51 10.76 4.42
CA GLY A 262 14.20 10.25 4.83
C GLY A 262 13.88 10.56 6.29
N LEU A 263 14.82 10.37 7.21
CA LEU A 263 14.63 10.70 8.63
C LEU A 263 14.56 12.21 8.87
N LEU A 264 15.42 13.00 8.21
CA LEU A 264 15.35 14.45 8.29
C LEU A 264 13.96 14.97 7.86
N CYS A 265 13.47 14.51 6.71
CA CYS A 265 12.17 14.89 6.20
C CYS A 265 11.02 14.34 7.06
N ALA A 266 11.17 13.14 7.67
CA ALA A 266 10.18 12.61 8.61
C ALA A 266 10.08 13.47 9.86
N ALA A 267 11.20 13.85 10.46
CA ALA A 267 11.24 14.75 11.60
C ALA A 267 10.63 16.13 11.26
N THR A 268 11.01 16.71 10.12
CA THR A 268 10.46 17.99 9.64
C THR A 268 8.95 17.92 9.49
N PHE A 269 8.43 16.87 8.83
CA PHE A 269 6.99 16.64 8.69
C PHE A 269 6.31 16.55 10.05
N THR A 270 6.80 15.68 10.94
CA THR A 270 6.21 15.44 12.25
C THR A 270 6.16 16.74 13.08
N VAL A 271 7.25 17.49 13.14
CA VAL A 271 7.31 18.76 13.87
C VAL A 271 6.36 19.81 13.29
N ILE A 272 6.33 19.97 11.97
CA ILE A 272 5.46 20.94 11.32
C ILE A 272 3.99 20.65 11.61
N PHE A 273 3.54 19.41 11.44
CA PHE A 273 2.13 19.06 11.64
C PHE A 273 1.74 19.03 13.11
N GLU A 274 2.65 18.65 14.00
CA GLU A 274 2.39 18.70 15.45
C GLU A 274 2.25 20.13 15.97
N LEU A 275 3.12 21.06 15.53
CA LEU A 275 3.04 22.45 15.94
C LEU A 275 1.94 23.27 15.23
N ASN A 276 1.39 22.76 14.12
CA ASN A 276 0.39 23.46 13.30
C ASN A 276 -0.86 22.61 13.09
N ARG A 277 -1.48 22.14 14.17
CA ARG A 277 -2.64 21.25 14.11
C ARG A 277 -3.94 21.92 13.68
N THR A 278 -4.05 23.27 13.77
CA THR A 278 -5.26 24.01 13.35
C THR A 278 -5.69 23.61 11.94
N PRO A 279 -6.98 23.34 11.68
CA PRO A 279 -7.47 22.99 10.37
C PRO A 279 -7.13 24.03 9.30
N GLY A 280 -7.04 23.59 8.06
CA GLY A 280 -6.80 24.45 6.90
C GLY A 280 -5.33 24.46 6.43
N PRO A 281 -5.10 25.03 5.22
CA PRO A 281 -3.77 25.14 4.64
C PRO A 281 -2.99 26.31 5.24
N SER A 282 -1.67 26.16 5.28
CA SER A 282 -0.73 27.25 5.58
C SER A 282 0.57 27.04 4.81
N PRO A 283 1.37 28.09 4.56
CA PRO A 283 2.63 27.96 3.83
C PRO A 283 3.58 26.92 4.45
N ILE A 284 3.66 26.86 5.78
CA ILE A 284 4.50 25.88 6.48
C ILE A 284 4.00 24.44 6.26
N LYS A 285 2.69 24.21 6.14
CA LYS A 285 2.12 22.90 5.84
C LYS A 285 2.39 22.45 4.40
N VAL A 286 2.61 23.38 3.46
CA VAL A 286 3.08 23.03 2.11
C VAL A 286 4.48 22.41 2.21
N LEU A 287 5.38 23.02 2.99
CA LEU A 287 6.70 22.46 3.27
C LEU A 287 6.58 21.10 3.99
N GLY A 288 5.69 20.98 4.98
CA GLY A 288 5.40 19.74 5.66
C GLY A 288 4.95 18.61 4.70
N SER A 289 4.10 18.94 3.72
CA SER A 289 3.62 17.98 2.71
C SER A 289 4.73 17.52 1.76
N LEU A 290 5.64 18.42 1.38
CA LEU A 290 6.85 18.07 0.63
C LEU A 290 7.78 17.17 1.44
N ALA A 291 8.01 17.52 2.71
CA ALA A 291 8.80 16.69 3.63
C ALA A 291 8.19 15.30 3.80
N TYR A 292 6.87 15.20 4.00
CA TYR A 292 6.16 13.91 4.05
C TYR A 292 6.40 13.07 2.79
N THR A 293 6.20 13.67 1.60
CA THR A 293 6.35 12.96 0.33
C THR A 293 7.79 12.50 0.10
N THR A 294 8.76 13.35 0.42
CA THR A 294 10.19 13.00 0.32
C THR A 294 10.56 11.88 1.31
N SER A 295 10.15 12.01 2.58
CA SER A 295 10.34 10.98 3.60
C SER A 295 9.74 9.63 3.17
N ARG A 296 8.51 9.66 2.65
CA ARG A 296 7.80 8.46 2.19
C ARG A 296 8.58 7.69 1.14
N VAL A 297 9.10 8.38 0.11
CA VAL A 297 9.88 7.73 -0.95
C VAL A 297 11.26 7.30 -0.45
N CYS A 298 11.95 8.17 0.27
CA CYS A 298 13.29 7.88 0.77
C CYS A 298 13.30 6.71 1.77
N LEU A 299 12.42 6.70 2.77
CA LEU A 299 12.37 5.59 3.73
C LEU A 299 11.88 4.29 3.07
N MET A 300 10.95 4.35 2.10
CA MET A 300 10.59 3.17 1.31
C MET A 300 11.81 2.62 0.57
N VAL A 301 12.61 3.47 -0.08
CA VAL A 301 13.86 3.07 -0.75
C VAL A 301 14.84 2.48 0.26
N PHE A 302 15.02 3.12 1.41
CA PHE A 302 15.88 2.60 2.47
C PHE A 302 15.47 1.18 2.91
N TYR A 303 14.17 0.93 3.16
CA TYR A 303 13.67 -0.39 3.56
C TYR A 303 13.89 -1.43 2.48
N VAL A 304 13.56 -1.12 1.22
CA VAL A 304 13.77 -2.04 0.09
C VAL A 304 15.26 -2.37 -0.07
N LEU A 305 16.14 -1.35 -0.07
CA LEU A 305 17.58 -1.57 -0.24
C LEU A 305 18.20 -2.29 0.96
N THR A 306 17.66 -2.09 2.16
CA THR A 306 18.05 -2.87 3.34
C THR A 306 17.73 -4.35 3.15
N LEU A 307 16.51 -4.68 2.74
CA LEU A 307 16.13 -6.07 2.44
C LEU A 307 16.95 -6.66 1.29
N VAL A 308 17.21 -5.88 0.24
CA VAL A 308 18.09 -6.29 -0.87
C VAL A 308 19.46 -6.71 -0.35
N ARG A 309 20.07 -5.92 0.54
CA ARG A 309 21.41 -6.23 1.13
C ARG A 309 21.36 -7.40 2.10
N LEU A 310 20.36 -7.46 2.98
CA LEU A 310 20.21 -8.56 3.93
C LEU A 310 20.02 -9.90 3.20
N MET A 311 19.27 -9.91 2.13
CA MET A 311 19.03 -11.12 1.33
C MET A 311 20.24 -11.60 0.53
N GLN A 312 21.39 -10.87 0.54
CA GLN A 312 22.66 -11.41 0.07
C GLN A 312 23.36 -12.32 1.11
N LEU A 313 22.90 -12.31 2.37
CA LEU A 313 23.49 -13.05 3.47
C LEU A 313 22.67 -14.30 3.80
N PRO A 314 23.23 -15.54 3.72
CA PRO A 314 22.48 -16.77 3.97
C PRO A 314 21.75 -16.81 5.32
N ALA A 315 22.37 -16.26 6.36
CA ALA A 315 21.76 -16.20 7.69
C ALA A 315 20.47 -15.35 7.71
N TRP A 316 20.42 -14.27 6.95
CA TRP A 316 19.24 -13.41 6.84
C TRP A 316 18.17 -14.01 5.92
N GLN A 317 18.57 -14.72 4.87
CA GLN A 317 17.63 -15.49 4.05
C GLN A 317 16.83 -16.49 4.92
N GLN A 318 17.51 -17.20 5.80
CA GLN A 318 16.86 -18.14 6.71
C GLN A 318 15.96 -17.44 7.73
N ARG A 319 16.42 -16.34 8.35
CA ARG A 319 15.64 -15.57 9.34
C ARG A 319 14.39 -14.93 8.74
N LEU A 320 14.46 -14.47 7.50
CA LEU A 320 13.37 -13.80 6.79
C LEU A 320 12.48 -14.78 6.00
N ALA A 321 12.85 -16.07 5.92
CA ALA A 321 12.05 -17.08 5.24
C ALA A 321 10.58 -17.15 5.72
N PRO A 322 10.26 -17.05 7.04
CA PRO A 322 8.88 -17.01 7.49
C PRO A 322 8.10 -15.80 6.97
N VAL A 323 8.73 -14.62 6.91
CA VAL A 323 8.15 -13.40 6.36
C VAL A 323 7.90 -13.55 4.84
N ALA A 324 8.83 -14.17 4.13
CA ALA A 324 8.67 -14.47 2.71
C ALA A 324 7.48 -15.40 2.42
N LEU A 325 7.15 -16.34 3.33
CA LEU A 325 5.95 -17.17 3.19
C LEU A 325 4.67 -16.34 3.23
N ALA A 326 4.55 -15.38 4.15
CA ALA A 326 3.43 -14.44 4.15
C ALA A 326 3.38 -13.63 2.86
N GLY A 327 4.53 -13.19 2.34
CA GLY A 327 4.64 -12.44 1.08
C GLY A 327 4.33 -13.25 -0.20
N ARG A 328 4.25 -14.58 -0.11
CA ARG A 328 3.76 -15.45 -1.20
C ARG A 328 2.23 -15.47 -1.31
N MET A 329 1.53 -15.00 -0.28
CA MET A 329 0.08 -14.94 -0.18
C MET A 329 -0.39 -13.49 0.11
N PRO A 330 0.03 -12.48 -0.67
CA PRO A 330 -0.16 -11.08 -0.29
C PRO A 330 -1.63 -10.66 -0.32
N LEU A 331 -2.42 -11.12 -1.28
CA LEU A 331 -3.84 -10.82 -1.38
C LEU A 331 -4.63 -11.48 -0.24
N THR A 332 -4.36 -12.76 0.01
CA THR A 332 -5.00 -13.50 1.10
C THR A 332 -4.68 -12.86 2.46
N ASN A 333 -3.40 -12.56 2.72
CA ASN A 333 -3.00 -11.97 4.00
C ASN A 333 -3.53 -10.55 4.17
N TYR A 334 -3.60 -9.74 3.11
CA TYR A 334 -4.16 -8.39 3.17
C TYR A 334 -5.66 -8.41 3.54
N LEU A 335 -6.46 -9.23 2.85
CA LEU A 335 -7.88 -9.36 3.18
C LEU A 335 -8.13 -10.01 4.55
N MET A 336 -7.25 -10.93 4.96
CA MET A 336 -7.30 -11.51 6.31
C MET A 336 -7.01 -10.47 7.39
N GLN A 337 -6.08 -9.52 7.17
CA GLN A 337 -5.87 -8.38 8.09
C GLN A 337 -7.15 -7.61 8.31
N THR A 338 -7.82 -7.24 7.24
CA THR A 338 -9.09 -6.51 7.32
C THR A 338 -10.13 -7.31 8.10
N LEU A 339 -10.34 -8.58 7.76
CA LEU A 339 -11.33 -9.41 8.45
C LEU A 339 -11.04 -9.55 9.94
N ILE A 340 -9.79 -9.80 10.33
CA ILE A 340 -9.38 -9.87 11.74
C ILE A 340 -9.62 -8.54 12.43
N CYS A 341 -9.13 -7.43 11.85
CA CYS A 341 -9.21 -6.12 12.49
C CYS A 341 -10.64 -5.61 12.59
N THR A 342 -11.47 -5.72 11.54
CA THR A 342 -12.87 -5.31 11.61
C THR A 342 -13.66 -6.16 12.59
N THR A 343 -13.38 -7.47 12.70
CA THR A 343 -13.98 -8.33 13.75
C THR A 343 -13.55 -7.90 15.15
N LEU A 344 -12.31 -7.49 15.35
CA LEU A 344 -11.83 -7.03 16.67
C LEU A 344 -12.44 -5.69 17.07
N PHE A 345 -12.48 -4.72 16.15
CA PHE A 345 -12.79 -3.34 16.49
C PHE A 345 -14.26 -2.98 16.32
N TYR A 346 -14.96 -3.52 15.32
CA TYR A 346 -16.32 -3.11 14.99
C TYR A 346 -17.36 -3.68 15.96
N GLY A 347 -18.47 -2.96 16.11
CA GLY A 347 -19.57 -3.30 17.02
C GLY A 347 -20.23 -4.65 16.72
N TRP A 348 -20.24 -5.08 15.46
CA TRP A 348 -20.75 -6.40 15.07
C TRP A 348 -19.80 -7.55 15.49
N GLY A 349 -18.56 -7.26 15.89
CA GLY A 349 -17.58 -8.21 16.39
C GLY A 349 -17.33 -8.04 17.88
N PHE A 350 -16.07 -7.78 18.28
CA PHE A 350 -15.70 -7.60 19.70
C PHE A 350 -15.92 -6.17 20.21
N GLY A 351 -16.22 -5.19 19.37
CA GLY A 351 -16.59 -3.83 19.75
C GLY A 351 -15.47 -3.02 20.41
N LEU A 352 -14.22 -3.24 20.02
CA LEU A 352 -13.07 -2.51 20.57
C LEU A 352 -12.85 -1.12 19.93
N TRP A 353 -13.79 -0.62 19.13
CA TRP A 353 -13.77 0.69 18.48
C TRP A 353 -13.54 1.80 19.51
N ASN A 354 -12.57 2.68 19.26
CA ASN A 354 -12.17 3.79 20.13
C ASN A 354 -11.68 3.37 21.54
N ARG A 355 -11.36 2.08 21.76
CA ARG A 355 -10.96 1.57 23.10
C ARG A 355 -9.50 1.15 23.17
N VAL A 356 -8.83 0.96 22.03
CA VAL A 356 -7.45 0.48 21.98
C VAL A 356 -6.56 1.57 21.40
N GLY A 357 -5.67 2.10 22.24
CA GLY A 357 -4.76 3.19 21.87
C GLY A 357 -3.66 2.78 20.88
N PRO A 358 -3.00 3.77 20.26
CA PRO A 358 -1.96 3.56 19.23
C PRO A 358 -0.84 2.61 19.66
N ALA A 359 -0.35 2.70 20.90
CA ALA A 359 0.72 1.82 21.39
C ALA A 359 0.28 0.35 21.43
N ALA A 360 -0.92 0.07 21.93
CA ALA A 360 -1.47 -1.28 21.93
C ALA A 360 -1.78 -1.78 20.51
N CYS A 361 -2.23 -0.90 19.61
CA CYS A 361 -2.45 -1.20 18.21
C CYS A 361 -1.15 -1.63 17.50
N LEU A 362 0.00 -1.01 17.80
CA LEU A 362 1.30 -1.43 17.26
C LEU A 362 1.65 -2.86 17.70
N LEU A 363 1.48 -3.17 18.99
CA LEU A 363 1.73 -4.52 19.51
C LEU A 363 0.76 -5.54 18.89
N LEU A 364 -0.52 -5.19 18.79
CA LEU A 364 -1.54 -6.04 18.18
C LEU A 364 -1.21 -6.35 16.71
N ALA A 365 -0.72 -5.39 15.94
CA ALA A 365 -0.28 -5.60 14.57
C ALA A 365 0.86 -6.63 14.48
N LEU A 366 1.86 -6.54 15.39
CA LEU A 366 2.94 -7.53 15.46
C LEU A 366 2.41 -8.92 15.83
N VAL A 367 1.48 -9.01 16.80
CA VAL A 367 0.86 -10.28 17.19
C VAL A 367 0.08 -10.88 16.03
N ILE A 368 -0.78 -10.12 15.37
CA ILE A 368 -1.57 -10.60 14.22
C ILE A 368 -0.61 -11.11 13.11
N PHE A 369 0.44 -10.36 12.81
CA PHE A 369 1.35 -10.77 11.74
C PHE A 369 2.16 -12.00 12.11
N PHE A 370 2.87 -12.00 13.24
CA PHE A 370 3.81 -13.06 13.59
C PHE A 370 3.16 -14.29 14.23
N ALA A 371 2.07 -14.12 14.99
CA ALA A 371 1.40 -15.22 15.67
C ALA A 371 0.22 -15.81 14.88
N VAL A 372 -0.34 -15.07 13.90
CA VAL A 372 -1.46 -15.58 13.08
C VAL A 372 -1.06 -15.74 11.63
N GLN A 373 -0.66 -14.66 10.94
CA GLN A 373 -0.48 -14.68 9.48
C GLN A 373 0.73 -15.51 9.02
N VAL A 374 1.87 -15.41 9.71
CA VAL A 374 3.06 -16.18 9.36
C VAL A 374 2.84 -17.70 9.58
N PRO A 375 2.34 -18.17 10.75
CA PRO A 375 2.02 -19.58 10.96
C PRO A 375 0.95 -20.10 10.00
N TRP A 376 -0.11 -19.33 9.76
CA TRP A 376 -1.14 -19.64 8.77
C TRP A 376 -0.55 -19.80 7.38
N SER A 377 0.27 -18.85 6.92
CA SER A 377 0.90 -18.91 5.61
C SER A 377 1.82 -20.14 5.47
N ARG A 378 2.58 -20.45 6.53
CA ARG A 378 3.43 -21.67 6.57
C ARG A 378 2.58 -22.93 6.46
N TRP A 379 1.53 -23.06 7.27
CA TRP A 379 0.63 -24.20 7.27
C TRP A 379 -0.08 -24.38 5.93
N TRP A 380 -0.60 -23.28 5.35
CA TRP A 380 -1.31 -23.34 4.06
C TRP A 380 -0.36 -23.72 2.92
N LEU A 381 0.80 -23.08 2.82
CA LEU A 381 1.76 -23.31 1.74
C LEU A 381 2.52 -24.64 1.86
N SER A 382 2.43 -25.35 2.99
CA SER A 382 2.91 -26.75 3.09
C SER A 382 2.00 -27.74 2.36
N ARG A 383 0.75 -27.34 2.06
CA ARG A 383 -0.28 -28.16 1.41
C ARG A 383 -0.71 -27.64 0.04
N HIS A 384 -0.50 -26.35 -0.23
CA HIS A 384 -0.97 -25.69 -1.44
C HIS A 384 0.14 -24.85 -2.06
N ALA A 385 0.16 -24.76 -3.40
CA ALA A 385 1.21 -24.03 -4.13
C ALA A 385 1.11 -22.50 -4.02
N GLN A 386 -0.07 -21.96 -3.72
CA GLN A 386 -0.39 -20.52 -3.63
C GLN A 386 -1.53 -20.30 -2.64
N GLY A 387 -1.71 -19.04 -2.19
CA GLY A 387 -2.79 -18.68 -1.29
C GLY A 387 -4.18 -18.90 -1.92
N PRO A 388 -5.25 -19.02 -1.10
CA PRO A 388 -6.59 -19.28 -1.60
C PRO A 388 -7.11 -18.18 -2.52
N LEU A 389 -6.92 -16.90 -2.17
CA LEU A 389 -7.37 -15.79 -3.01
C LEU A 389 -6.47 -15.56 -4.23
N GLU A 390 -5.19 -15.86 -4.13
CA GLU A 390 -4.28 -15.90 -5.28
C GLU A 390 -4.69 -17.00 -6.27
N ALA A 391 -5.12 -18.15 -5.78
CA ALA A 391 -5.64 -19.26 -6.59
C ALA A 391 -6.94 -18.87 -7.30
N LEU A 392 -7.88 -18.24 -6.58
CA LEU A 392 -9.12 -17.74 -7.15
C LEU A 392 -8.84 -16.67 -8.21
N TRP A 393 -7.97 -15.70 -7.91
CA TRP A 393 -7.57 -14.68 -8.88
C TRP A 393 -6.94 -15.27 -10.13
N ALA A 394 -6.04 -16.23 -9.97
CA ALA A 394 -5.45 -16.94 -11.10
C ALA A 394 -6.51 -17.69 -11.93
N ARG A 395 -7.43 -18.41 -11.28
CA ARG A 395 -8.53 -19.14 -11.95
C ARG A 395 -9.44 -18.19 -12.74
N LEU A 396 -9.84 -17.07 -12.15
CA LEU A 396 -10.69 -16.07 -12.82
C LEU A 396 -9.96 -15.37 -13.97
N THR A 397 -8.62 -15.22 -13.88
CA THR A 397 -7.80 -14.61 -14.91
C THR A 397 -7.56 -15.56 -16.09
N TYR A 398 -7.10 -16.79 -15.82
CA TYR A 398 -6.62 -17.72 -16.85
C TYR A 398 -7.66 -18.76 -17.26
N GLY A 399 -8.82 -18.85 -16.60
CA GLY A 399 -9.85 -19.84 -16.84
C GLY A 399 -9.46 -21.24 -16.31
N ARG A 400 -10.22 -22.27 -16.74
CA ARG A 400 -9.99 -23.67 -16.34
C ARG A 400 -8.73 -24.28 -16.93
N HIS A 401 -8.20 -23.75 -18.01
CA HIS A 401 -7.04 -24.28 -18.74
C HIS A 401 -5.67 -23.83 -18.13
N GLY A 402 -5.66 -23.05 -17.06
CA GLY A 402 -4.45 -22.70 -16.33
C GLY A 402 -3.54 -21.67 -17.05
N ARG A 403 -2.50 -21.21 -16.36
CA ARG A 403 -1.42 -20.41 -16.96
C ARG A 403 -0.80 -21.19 -18.14
N PRO A 404 -0.45 -20.49 -19.25
CA PRO A 404 0.36 -21.09 -20.28
C PRO A 404 1.61 -21.73 -19.65
N ALA A 405 1.85 -22.99 -19.95
CA ALA A 405 3.06 -23.68 -19.49
C ALA A 405 4.27 -22.88 -19.99
N ALA A 406 5.26 -22.65 -19.12
CA ALA A 406 6.55 -22.15 -19.62
C ALA A 406 7.06 -23.15 -20.64
N ALA A 407 7.36 -22.69 -21.86
CA ALA A 407 8.04 -23.51 -22.84
C ALA A 407 9.33 -24.01 -22.18
N VAL A 408 9.47 -25.31 -22.00
CA VAL A 408 10.73 -25.94 -21.63
C VAL A 408 11.65 -25.61 -22.82
N PRO A 409 12.83 -25.00 -22.61
CA PRO A 409 13.80 -24.89 -23.70
C PRO A 409 14.03 -26.31 -24.19
N ALA A 410 13.82 -26.55 -25.51
CA ALA A 410 14.21 -27.80 -26.12
C ALA A 410 15.68 -28.01 -25.78
N ALA A 411 15.98 -29.13 -25.10
CA ALA A 411 17.34 -29.55 -24.90
C ALA A 411 17.95 -29.66 -26.29
N GLY A 412 18.87 -28.73 -26.60
CA GLY A 412 19.63 -28.77 -27.83
C GLY A 412 20.39 -30.08 -27.84
N GLY A 413 20.18 -30.84 -28.93
CA GLY A 413 20.98 -32.00 -29.27
C GLY A 413 22.38 -31.59 -29.73
#